data_4ab2cee98aa45daafeed52cfc577142c
#
_entry.id   4ab2cee98aa45daafeed52cfc577142c
#
_cell.length_a   1.000
_cell.length_b   1.000
_cell.length_c   1.000
_cell.angle_alpha   90.00
_cell.angle_beta   90.00
_cell.angle_gamma   90.00
#
_symmetry.space_group_name_H-M   'P 1'
#
loop_
_entity.id
_entity.type
_entity.pdbx_description
1 polymer ?
#
loop_
_entity_poly.entity_id
_entity_poly.type
_entity_poly.pdbx_seq_one_letter_code
_entity_poly.pdbx_strand_id
1 'polypeptide(L)'
;MMRALFSGVSGLKSHQTRMDVIGNNIANVNTVAYKSQSMTFSEVFYQTTQTATGPNADTGKGGTNAMQIGLGSSVGSISTAMTTEGATERTDNATDLAITGCNAFFIVSSGGNTYFTRAGNFTKDESGALVTQSGASVLGWQVDSETGEILKDKVSPLYLESDAVKYTLPERTTGLTLAGNINSTESDDVTTTLNFYDSLGSLYQATVVLHKEGQTGNDVTYSITASSITKDGEKTDLTLTTSNTLVFNSVTGLSNEANANIEFTVESPTANDPQLDNIGAEGTHILTVDMSGIKMLADKSSIKQTYGIKDATTGNYIGGGKAVGTMTSYGIDTMGRINASYSNGDVKTIGQIAVTEFTNPGGLEKVGENLYAATLNSGEFDGIGKDISATKGKIQSGVLEMSNVDLAQEFTTMITTQRGYQANSRIITVSDTCLLYTSPSPRD
;
A
#
# COMPACT_ATOMS: atom_id res chain seq x y z
N MET A 1 51.86 28.94 -24.89
CA MET A 1 51.90 27.47 -24.67
C MET A 1 51.40 27.08 -23.27
N MET A 2 51.82 27.73 -22.19
CA MET A 2 51.33 27.43 -20.82
C MET A 2 49.79 27.42 -20.68
N ARG A 3 49.10 28.37 -21.32
CA ARG A 3 47.60 28.43 -21.29
C ARG A 3 46.96 27.24 -21.94
N ALA A 4 47.52 26.70 -23.04
CA ALA A 4 46.99 25.52 -23.71
C ALA A 4 47.15 24.26 -22.83
N LEU A 5 48.30 24.18 -22.07
CA LEU A 5 48.51 23.13 -21.10
C LEU A 5 47.47 23.18 -19.95
N PHE A 6 47.21 24.34 -19.36
CA PHE A 6 46.22 24.50 -18.32
C PHE A 6 44.79 24.15 -18.81
N SER A 7 44.43 24.61 -20.01
CA SER A 7 43.16 24.25 -20.64
C SER A 7 43.03 22.76 -20.90
N GLY A 8 44.12 22.11 -21.37
CA GLY A 8 44.15 20.66 -21.57
C GLY A 8 43.99 19.87 -20.26
N VAL A 9 44.70 20.28 -19.19
CA VAL A 9 44.62 19.66 -17.87
C VAL A 9 43.20 19.80 -17.26
N SER A 10 42.62 21.01 -17.35
CA SER A 10 41.24 21.24 -16.86
C SER A 10 40.23 20.39 -17.62
N GLY A 11 40.35 20.28 -18.96
CA GLY A 11 39.54 19.42 -19.80
C GLY A 11 39.67 17.93 -19.45
N LEU A 12 40.92 17.46 -19.19
CA LEU A 12 41.16 16.07 -18.74
C LEU A 12 40.42 15.77 -17.45
N LYS A 13 40.54 16.62 -16.42
CA LYS A 13 39.87 16.44 -15.13
C LYS A 13 38.35 16.40 -15.31
N SER A 14 37.79 17.31 -16.08
CA SER A 14 36.34 17.35 -16.33
C SER A 14 35.84 16.12 -17.08
N HIS A 15 36.56 15.64 -18.11
CA HIS A 15 36.21 14.40 -18.82
C HIS A 15 36.39 13.14 -17.94
N GLN A 16 37.37 13.13 -17.05
CA GLN A 16 37.55 12.02 -16.09
C GLN A 16 36.35 11.92 -15.16
N THR A 17 35.96 13.02 -14.51
CA THR A 17 34.76 13.04 -13.64
C THR A 17 33.51 12.61 -14.40
N ARG A 18 33.35 13.02 -15.69
CA ARG A 18 32.25 12.58 -16.51
C ARG A 18 32.26 11.07 -16.78
N MET A 19 33.45 10.47 -17.02
CA MET A 19 33.61 9.03 -17.17
C MET A 19 33.22 8.29 -15.87
N ASP A 20 33.59 8.83 -14.72
CA ASP A 20 33.25 8.25 -13.41
C ASP A 20 31.72 8.22 -13.22
N VAL A 21 31.00 9.30 -13.58
CA VAL A 21 29.54 9.36 -13.52
C VAL A 21 28.89 8.36 -14.48
N ILE A 22 29.37 8.27 -15.74
CA ILE A 22 28.87 7.32 -16.73
C ILE A 22 29.12 5.87 -16.27
N GLY A 23 30.32 5.60 -15.75
CA GLY A 23 30.68 4.28 -15.22
C GLY A 23 29.77 3.85 -14.07
N ASN A 24 29.45 4.77 -13.18
CA ASN A 24 28.51 4.53 -12.09
C ASN A 24 27.08 4.27 -12.58
N ASN A 25 26.60 5.01 -13.60
CA ASN A 25 25.29 4.75 -14.22
C ASN A 25 25.24 3.35 -14.83
N ILE A 26 26.24 2.95 -15.60
CA ILE A 26 26.32 1.63 -16.24
C ILE A 26 26.36 0.51 -15.18
N ALA A 27 27.17 0.69 -14.14
CA ALA A 27 27.26 -0.29 -13.06
C ALA A 27 25.94 -0.54 -12.33
N ASN A 28 25.08 0.47 -12.25
CA ASN A 28 23.81 0.43 -11.53
C ASN A 28 22.56 0.29 -12.44
N VAL A 29 22.71 -0.16 -13.67
CA VAL A 29 21.58 -0.36 -14.59
C VAL A 29 20.58 -1.39 -14.09
N ASN A 30 21.02 -2.41 -13.37
CA ASN A 30 20.18 -3.46 -12.78
C ASN A 30 19.83 -3.20 -11.31
N THR A 31 20.21 -2.05 -10.76
CA THR A 31 19.87 -1.70 -9.38
C THR A 31 18.46 -1.15 -9.31
N VAL A 32 17.62 -1.75 -8.45
CA VAL A 32 16.22 -1.34 -8.24
C VAL A 32 16.13 0.14 -7.87
N ALA A 33 15.27 0.88 -8.56
CA ALA A 33 15.01 2.30 -8.34
C ALA A 33 16.25 3.23 -8.41
N TYR A 34 17.32 2.78 -9.06
CA TYR A 34 18.46 3.65 -9.27
C TYR A 34 18.10 4.79 -10.21
N LYS A 35 18.56 6.01 -9.86
CA LYS A 35 18.38 7.21 -10.66
C LYS A 35 19.69 7.64 -11.29
N SER A 36 19.69 7.74 -12.62
CA SER A 36 20.83 8.13 -13.43
C SER A 36 21.34 9.53 -13.05
N GLN A 37 22.64 9.72 -13.14
CA GLN A 37 23.27 11.00 -12.92
C GLN A 37 23.80 11.57 -14.24
N SER A 38 23.68 12.86 -14.42
CA SER A 38 24.25 13.58 -15.54
C SER A 38 25.16 14.69 -15.05
N MET A 39 26.25 14.92 -15.80
CA MET A 39 27.22 15.96 -15.49
C MET A 39 27.24 17.01 -16.59
N THR A 40 27.23 18.28 -16.21
CA THR A 40 27.40 19.41 -17.11
C THR A 40 28.76 20.06 -16.93
N PHE A 41 29.28 20.63 -18.02
CA PHE A 41 30.51 21.42 -17.97
C PHE A 41 30.17 22.90 -17.77
N SER A 42 31.03 23.62 -17.09
CA SER A 42 31.05 25.07 -17.05
C SER A 42 32.39 25.59 -17.56
N GLU A 43 32.37 26.75 -18.14
CA GLU A 43 33.60 27.45 -18.53
C GLU A 43 34.31 28.06 -17.30
N VAL A 44 35.63 28.13 -17.36
CA VAL A 44 36.43 28.83 -16.36
C VAL A 44 36.58 30.30 -16.77
N PHE A 45 37.38 31.07 -16.09
CA PHE A 45 37.57 32.48 -16.36
C PHE A 45 38.12 32.77 -17.75
N TYR A 46 37.76 33.95 -18.29
CA TYR A 46 38.35 34.52 -19.50
C TYR A 46 39.39 35.56 -19.18
N GLN A 47 40.49 35.54 -19.92
CA GLN A 47 41.49 36.57 -19.89
C GLN A 47 41.21 37.54 -21.05
N THR A 48 40.91 38.83 -20.73
CA THR A 48 40.72 39.86 -21.73
C THR A 48 42.07 40.34 -22.22
N THR A 49 42.34 40.16 -23.51
CA THR A 49 43.60 40.67 -24.17
C THR A 49 43.38 42.05 -24.75
N GLN A 50 42.14 42.37 -25.11
CA GLN A 50 41.81 43.73 -25.60
C GLN A 50 40.41 44.05 -25.08
N THR A 51 40.20 45.24 -24.56
CA THR A 51 38.91 45.77 -24.16
C THR A 51 38.14 46.31 -25.38
N ALA A 52 36.79 46.25 -25.32
CA ALA A 52 35.97 46.85 -26.33
C ALA A 52 36.07 48.38 -26.28
N THR A 53 36.06 49.00 -27.45
CA THR A 53 35.99 50.47 -27.57
C THR A 53 34.75 50.85 -28.35
N GLY A 54 34.07 51.89 -27.91
CA GLY A 54 32.93 52.47 -28.64
C GLY A 54 33.35 53.22 -29.91
N PRO A 55 32.43 53.43 -30.87
CA PRO A 55 32.69 54.29 -32.02
C PRO A 55 32.83 55.75 -31.56
N ASN A 56 33.82 56.43 -32.09
CA ASN A 56 34.03 57.85 -31.82
C ASN A 56 33.82 58.69 -33.12
N ALA A 57 32.71 59.42 -33.11
CA ALA A 57 32.32 60.25 -34.27
C ALA A 57 33.30 61.37 -34.59
N ASP A 58 34.03 61.92 -33.57
CA ASP A 58 34.96 63.03 -33.74
C ASP A 58 36.27 62.62 -34.43
N THR A 59 36.67 61.34 -34.25
CA THR A 59 37.89 60.82 -34.83
C THR A 59 37.70 59.93 -36.03
N GLY A 60 36.42 59.66 -36.42
CA GLY A 60 36.07 58.75 -37.50
C GLY A 60 36.47 57.28 -37.27
N LYS A 61 36.81 56.89 -36.02
CA LYS A 61 37.17 55.52 -35.67
C LYS A 61 35.97 54.67 -35.30
N GLY A 62 35.77 53.53 -35.97
CA GLY A 62 34.79 52.54 -35.60
C GLY A 62 35.09 51.88 -34.25
N GLY A 63 34.06 51.33 -33.56
CA GLY A 63 34.23 50.55 -32.35
C GLY A 63 34.92 49.22 -32.61
N THR A 64 35.69 48.74 -31.65
CA THR A 64 36.33 47.42 -31.68
C THR A 64 35.75 46.52 -30.61
N ASN A 65 35.57 45.21 -30.94
CA ASN A 65 35.07 44.24 -29.98
C ASN A 65 36.14 43.77 -29.01
N ALA A 66 35.76 43.34 -27.83
CA ALA A 66 36.68 42.75 -26.87
C ALA A 66 37.24 41.42 -27.42
N MET A 67 38.55 41.22 -27.19
CA MET A 67 39.22 39.92 -27.45
C MET A 67 39.50 39.22 -26.12
N GLN A 68 38.96 38.01 -25.97
CA GLN A 68 39.06 37.26 -24.74
C GLN A 68 39.52 35.82 -25.03
N ILE A 69 40.33 35.24 -24.16
CA ILE A 69 40.82 33.88 -24.26
C ILE A 69 40.37 33.12 -23.02
N GLY A 70 39.65 32.02 -23.22
CA GLY A 70 39.22 31.11 -22.13
C GLY A 70 40.39 30.29 -21.55
N LEU A 71 40.30 29.94 -20.27
CA LEU A 71 41.32 29.18 -19.52
C LEU A 71 40.97 27.71 -19.31
N GLY A 72 39.88 27.20 -19.94
CA GLY A 72 39.46 25.82 -19.89
C GLY A 72 38.06 25.61 -19.38
N SER A 73 37.75 24.37 -18.97
CA SER A 73 36.44 23.96 -18.46
C SER A 73 36.56 23.38 -17.06
N SER A 74 35.48 23.48 -16.31
CA SER A 74 35.31 22.88 -14.99
C SER A 74 34.01 22.05 -14.94
N VAL A 75 33.84 21.27 -13.87
CA VAL A 75 32.57 20.60 -13.57
C VAL A 75 31.55 21.67 -13.17
N GLY A 76 30.45 21.79 -13.89
CA GLY A 76 29.37 22.72 -13.58
C GLY A 76 28.46 22.18 -12.50
N SER A 77 27.83 21.06 -12.80
CA SER A 77 26.93 20.36 -11.84
C SER A 77 26.87 18.88 -12.15
N ILE A 78 26.58 18.08 -11.13
CA ILE A 78 26.20 16.67 -11.24
C ILE A 78 24.77 16.60 -10.72
N SER A 79 23.82 16.33 -11.59
CA SER A 79 22.39 16.24 -11.27
C SER A 79 21.87 14.81 -11.38
N THR A 80 20.98 14.44 -10.49
CA THR A 80 20.31 13.12 -10.51
C THR A 80 18.92 13.27 -11.15
N ALA A 81 18.59 12.37 -12.09
CA ALA A 81 17.30 12.37 -12.79
C ALA A 81 16.20 11.76 -11.90
N MET A 82 15.81 12.45 -10.84
CA MET A 82 14.85 11.98 -9.84
C MET A 82 13.41 11.94 -10.35
N THR A 83 13.07 12.82 -11.28
CA THR A 83 11.70 12.97 -11.83
C THR A 83 11.38 12.00 -12.95
N THR A 84 12.41 11.32 -13.50
CA THR A 84 12.21 10.31 -14.55
C THR A 84 12.00 8.96 -13.91
N GLU A 85 10.85 8.35 -14.17
CA GLU A 85 10.55 7.00 -13.69
C GLU A 85 11.31 5.97 -14.52
N GLY A 86 11.72 4.86 -13.87
CA GLY A 86 12.23 3.67 -14.52
C GLY A 86 11.09 2.79 -15.05
N ALA A 87 11.43 1.81 -15.88
CA ALA A 87 10.47 0.78 -16.26
C ALA A 87 10.09 -0.07 -15.04
N THR A 88 8.86 -0.60 -15.02
CA THR A 88 8.41 -1.51 -13.98
C THR A 88 8.69 -2.96 -14.39
N GLU A 89 9.26 -3.76 -13.49
CA GLU A 89 9.47 -5.20 -13.64
C GLU A 89 8.55 -5.96 -12.71
N ARG A 90 7.87 -6.97 -13.23
CA ARG A 90 6.94 -7.79 -12.46
C ARG A 90 7.68 -8.88 -11.70
N THR A 91 7.43 -8.99 -10.39
CA THR A 91 8.05 -9.97 -9.49
C THR A 91 7.04 -10.96 -8.90
N ASP A 92 5.73 -10.64 -8.97
CA ASP A 92 4.64 -11.40 -8.36
C ASP A 92 4.76 -11.58 -6.82
N ASN A 93 5.63 -10.83 -6.17
CA ASN A 93 5.78 -10.82 -4.72
C ASN A 93 4.93 -9.67 -4.13
N ALA A 94 4.01 -9.98 -3.23
CA ALA A 94 3.07 -8.99 -2.67
C ALA A 94 3.74 -7.83 -1.91
N THR A 95 4.97 -8.03 -1.40
CA THR A 95 5.74 -7.01 -0.68
C THR A 95 6.59 -6.13 -1.58
N ASP A 96 6.74 -6.50 -2.87
CA ASP A 96 7.44 -5.67 -3.84
C ASP A 96 6.51 -4.59 -4.36
N LEU A 97 6.90 -3.34 -4.20
CA LEU A 97 6.07 -2.18 -4.46
C LEU A 97 6.77 -1.18 -5.38
N ALA A 98 6.04 -0.65 -6.35
CA ALA A 98 6.52 0.46 -7.15
C ALA A 98 5.54 1.65 -7.06
N ILE A 99 6.10 2.85 -6.94
CA ILE A 99 5.33 4.10 -7.04
C ILE A 99 5.34 4.53 -8.50
N THR A 100 4.16 4.74 -9.07
CA THR A 100 4.00 5.18 -10.46
C THR A 100 3.14 6.43 -10.56
N GLY A 101 3.43 7.29 -11.55
CA GLY A 101 2.65 8.49 -11.87
C GLY A 101 2.95 9.70 -11.01
N CYS A 102 3.94 9.64 -10.11
CA CYS A 102 4.35 10.78 -9.28
C CYS A 102 5.79 10.67 -8.77
N ASN A 103 6.34 11.80 -8.30
CA ASN A 103 7.69 11.88 -7.75
C ASN A 103 7.73 11.65 -6.22
N ALA A 104 6.87 10.78 -5.70
CA ALA A 104 6.82 10.45 -4.29
C ALA A 104 7.90 9.42 -3.91
N PHE A 105 8.21 9.35 -2.62
CA PHE A 105 9.18 8.43 -2.02
C PHE A 105 8.52 7.67 -0.89
N PHE A 106 8.92 6.42 -0.70
CA PHE A 106 8.64 5.69 0.53
C PHE A 106 9.44 6.30 1.68
N ILE A 107 8.84 6.31 2.85
CA ILE A 107 9.43 6.81 4.08
C ILE A 107 9.95 5.61 4.85
N VAL A 108 11.22 5.64 5.23
CA VAL A 108 11.85 4.55 5.99
C VAL A 108 12.61 5.10 7.19
N SER A 109 12.73 4.32 8.23
CA SER A 109 13.49 4.68 9.43
C SER A 109 14.64 3.71 9.64
N SER A 110 15.84 4.24 9.81
CA SER A 110 17.03 3.47 10.16
C SER A 110 17.78 4.18 11.28
N GLY A 111 18.04 3.46 12.40
CA GLY A 111 18.78 4.01 13.53
C GLY A 111 18.16 5.25 14.18
N GLY A 112 16.83 5.42 14.09
CA GLY A 112 16.11 6.58 14.65
C GLY A 112 16.06 7.81 13.72
N ASN A 113 16.72 7.75 12.55
CA ASN A 113 16.64 8.78 11.53
C ASN A 113 15.68 8.38 10.42
N THR A 114 15.03 9.37 9.82
CA THR A 114 14.11 9.15 8.69
C THR A 114 14.87 9.34 7.38
N TYR A 115 14.72 8.36 6.49
CA TYR A 115 15.26 8.37 5.14
C TYR A 115 14.14 8.13 4.13
N PHE A 116 14.45 8.37 2.87
CA PHE A 116 13.50 8.26 1.77
C PHE A 116 14.04 7.34 0.71
N THR A 117 13.18 6.53 0.10
CA THR A 117 13.60 5.60 -0.95
C THR A 117 12.54 5.45 -2.03
N ARG A 118 12.98 5.15 -3.26
CA ARG A 118 12.09 4.69 -4.34
C ARG A 118 12.16 3.17 -4.50
N ALA A 119 13.15 2.53 -3.87
CA ALA A 119 13.28 1.08 -3.89
C ALA A 119 12.18 0.45 -3.02
N GLY A 120 11.31 -0.32 -3.64
CA GLY A 120 10.18 -0.96 -2.99
C GLY A 120 10.35 -2.47 -2.80
N ASN A 121 11.57 -2.98 -2.85
CA ASN A 121 11.90 -4.38 -2.60
C ASN A 121 11.90 -4.66 -1.08
N PHE A 122 10.70 -4.67 -0.50
CA PHE A 122 10.52 -4.84 0.93
C PHE A 122 10.41 -6.31 1.30
N THR A 123 10.81 -6.61 2.54
CA THR A 123 10.70 -7.93 3.15
C THR A 123 10.05 -7.80 4.53
N LYS A 124 9.60 -8.94 5.05
CA LYS A 124 9.06 -9.02 6.40
C LYS A 124 10.16 -9.49 7.35
N ASP A 125 10.32 -8.84 8.49
CA ASP A 125 11.21 -9.29 9.57
C ASP A 125 10.51 -10.29 10.53
N GLU A 126 11.22 -10.74 11.55
CA GLU A 126 10.72 -11.68 12.57
C GLU A 126 9.55 -11.07 13.39
N SER A 127 9.55 -9.76 13.57
CA SER A 127 8.48 -9.04 14.30
C SER A 127 7.23 -8.80 13.46
N GLY A 128 7.26 -9.19 12.17
CA GLY A 128 6.20 -8.92 11.21
C GLY A 128 6.22 -7.51 10.63
N ALA A 129 7.26 -6.71 10.91
CA ALA A 129 7.41 -5.38 10.35
C ALA A 129 7.87 -5.43 8.88
N LEU A 130 7.40 -4.47 8.09
CA LEU A 130 7.84 -4.29 6.71
C LEU A 130 9.17 -3.53 6.71
N VAL A 131 10.22 -4.14 6.17
CA VAL A 131 11.58 -3.59 6.18
C VAL A 131 12.20 -3.62 4.79
N THR A 132 13.17 -2.73 4.56
CA THR A 132 14.03 -2.78 3.38
C THR A 132 15.05 -3.90 3.50
N GLN A 133 15.75 -4.25 2.42
CA GLN A 133 16.84 -5.23 2.46
C GLN A 133 18.00 -4.84 3.40
N SER A 134 18.18 -3.54 3.66
CA SER A 134 19.16 -3.03 4.63
C SER A 134 18.66 -3.02 6.08
N GLY A 135 17.42 -3.46 6.34
CA GLY A 135 16.83 -3.50 7.67
C GLY A 135 16.22 -2.18 8.15
N ALA A 136 16.04 -1.20 7.27
CA ALA A 136 15.30 0.01 7.60
C ALA A 136 13.78 -0.27 7.59
N SER A 137 13.07 0.11 8.65
CA SER A 137 11.63 -0.09 8.78
C SER A 137 10.85 0.87 7.89
N VAL A 138 9.88 0.37 7.14
CA VAL A 138 8.97 1.17 6.32
C VAL A 138 7.94 1.84 7.22
N LEU A 139 7.78 3.15 7.05
CA LEU A 139 6.85 3.94 7.85
C LEU A 139 5.54 4.18 7.10
N GLY A 140 4.47 4.23 7.88
CA GLY A 140 3.14 4.56 7.38
C GLY A 140 2.19 4.86 8.52
N TRP A 141 0.90 4.81 8.24
CA TRP A 141 -0.15 5.04 9.22
C TRP A 141 -0.75 3.73 9.67
N GLN A 142 -0.91 3.60 10.96
CA GLN A 142 -1.62 2.48 11.57
C GLN A 142 -3.12 2.74 11.59
N VAL A 143 -3.88 1.68 11.75
CA VAL A 143 -5.33 1.72 11.91
C VAL A 143 -5.65 1.68 13.41
N ASP A 144 -6.58 2.51 13.83
CA ASP A 144 -7.15 2.43 15.17
C ASP A 144 -7.90 1.10 15.34
N SER A 145 -7.56 0.37 16.40
CA SER A 145 -8.15 -0.95 16.69
C SER A 145 -9.63 -0.89 17.04
N GLU A 146 -10.13 0.26 17.53
CA GLU A 146 -11.52 0.42 17.96
C GLU A 146 -12.42 0.91 16.81
N THR A 147 -11.97 1.94 16.08
CA THR A 147 -12.77 2.57 15.02
C THR A 147 -12.53 1.97 13.64
N GLY A 148 -11.40 1.28 13.43
CA GLY A 148 -10.98 0.79 12.11
C GLY A 148 -10.57 1.89 11.15
N GLU A 149 -10.43 3.13 11.62
CA GLU A 149 -10.01 4.27 10.80
C GLU A 149 -8.49 4.43 10.79
N ILE A 150 -7.95 4.92 9.66
CA ILE A 150 -6.51 5.14 9.50
C ILE A 150 -6.12 6.44 10.21
N LEU A 151 -5.23 6.32 11.20
CA LEU A 151 -4.70 7.45 11.96
C LEU A 151 -3.61 8.18 11.16
N LYS A 152 -3.98 9.24 10.46
CA LYS A 152 -3.06 10.05 9.63
C LYS A 152 -2.32 11.14 10.42
N ASP A 153 -1.84 10.79 11.61
CA ASP A 153 -1.09 11.71 12.47
C ASP A 153 0.41 11.63 12.14
N LYS A 154 1.16 10.91 12.94
CA LYS A 154 2.58 10.68 12.74
C LYS A 154 2.84 9.32 12.12
N VAL A 155 3.77 9.26 11.16
CA VAL A 155 4.17 7.98 10.59
C VAL A 155 4.88 7.10 11.63
N SER A 156 4.56 5.81 11.62
CA SER A 156 5.11 4.78 12.50
C SER A 156 5.46 3.53 11.70
N PRO A 157 6.31 2.63 12.22
CA PRO A 157 6.62 1.36 11.55
C PRO A 157 5.35 0.56 11.27
N LEU A 158 5.26 -0.01 10.06
CA LEU A 158 4.13 -0.82 9.62
C LEU A 158 4.39 -2.29 9.93
N TYR A 159 3.43 -2.92 10.59
CA TYR A 159 3.46 -4.34 10.92
C TYR A 159 2.42 -5.08 10.07
N LEU A 160 2.88 -6.08 9.31
CA LEU A 160 2.02 -6.95 8.51
C LEU A 160 1.40 -8.07 9.36
N GLU A 161 2.17 -8.58 10.31
CA GLU A 161 1.79 -9.68 11.20
C GLU A 161 2.22 -9.36 12.63
N SER A 162 1.48 -8.53 13.33
CA SER A 162 1.63 -8.37 14.79
C SER A 162 0.58 -9.19 15.53
N ASP A 163 0.79 -9.49 16.79
CA ASP A 163 -0.19 -10.21 17.61
C ASP A 163 -1.55 -9.49 17.65
N ALA A 164 -1.56 -8.18 17.49
CA ALA A 164 -2.78 -7.37 17.47
C ALA A 164 -3.62 -7.56 16.19
N VAL A 165 -2.99 -7.88 15.05
CA VAL A 165 -3.68 -8.04 13.76
C VAL A 165 -3.80 -9.49 13.32
N LYS A 166 -3.14 -10.42 14.02
CA LYS A 166 -3.13 -11.85 13.71
C LYS A 166 -4.52 -12.48 13.86
N TYR A 167 -5.34 -11.95 14.78
CA TYR A 167 -6.68 -12.46 15.05
C TYR A 167 -7.70 -11.33 14.93
N THR A 168 -8.90 -11.66 14.44
CA THR A 168 -10.07 -10.79 14.57
C THR A 168 -10.89 -11.21 15.76
N LEU A 169 -11.42 -10.22 16.47
CA LEU A 169 -12.33 -10.48 17.57
C LEU A 169 -13.61 -11.12 17.03
N PRO A 170 -14.17 -12.10 17.74
CA PRO A 170 -15.45 -12.69 17.41
C PRO A 170 -16.57 -11.69 17.64
N GLU A 171 -17.68 -11.88 16.93
CA GLU A 171 -18.89 -11.12 17.13
C GLU A 171 -20.03 -12.07 17.44
N ARG A 172 -20.83 -11.76 18.48
CA ARG A 172 -22.01 -12.54 18.80
C ARG A 172 -23.09 -12.38 17.74
N THR A 173 -23.88 -13.42 17.51
CA THR A 173 -25.03 -13.37 16.63
C THR A 173 -26.20 -12.72 17.35
N THR A 174 -26.76 -11.66 16.79
CA THR A 174 -27.97 -11.00 17.29
C THR A 174 -29.15 -11.17 16.32
N GLY A 175 -28.85 -11.51 15.06
CA GLY A 175 -29.86 -11.68 14.03
C GLY A 175 -29.51 -12.78 13.01
N LEU A 176 -30.53 -13.47 12.53
CA LEU A 176 -30.44 -14.51 11.50
C LEU A 176 -31.57 -14.37 10.51
N THR A 177 -31.38 -14.83 9.29
CA THR A 177 -32.43 -14.89 8.26
C THR A 177 -32.64 -16.34 7.83
N LEU A 178 -33.87 -16.82 7.85
CA LEU A 178 -34.28 -18.08 7.29
C LEU A 178 -35.07 -17.85 6.01
N ALA A 179 -34.71 -18.57 4.96
CA ALA A 179 -35.40 -18.52 3.68
C ALA A 179 -35.57 -19.91 3.10
N GLY A 180 -36.64 -20.13 2.39
CA GLY A 180 -36.89 -21.44 1.76
C GLY A 180 -38.33 -21.76 1.55
N ASN A 181 -38.66 -23.05 1.52
CA ASN A 181 -40.00 -23.57 1.30
C ASN A 181 -40.41 -24.58 2.37
N ILE A 182 -41.65 -24.51 2.79
CA ILE A 182 -42.34 -25.54 3.58
C ILE A 182 -43.38 -26.15 2.67
N ASN A 183 -43.44 -27.48 2.60
CA ASN A 183 -44.42 -28.18 1.78
C ASN A 183 -45.84 -27.99 2.36
N SER A 184 -46.72 -27.37 1.60
CA SER A 184 -48.09 -27.08 2.01
C SER A 184 -48.94 -28.34 2.19
N THR A 185 -48.58 -29.47 1.52
CA THR A 185 -49.35 -30.72 1.49
C THR A 185 -48.91 -31.73 2.57
N GLU A 186 -47.75 -31.53 3.14
CA GLU A 186 -47.23 -32.38 4.22
C GLU A 186 -47.76 -31.90 5.57
N SER A 187 -48.13 -32.85 6.43
CA SER A 187 -48.49 -32.60 7.82
C SER A 187 -47.36 -32.91 8.80
N ASP A 188 -46.21 -33.37 8.28
CA ASP A 188 -45.07 -33.73 9.09
C ASP A 188 -44.29 -32.46 9.55
N ASP A 189 -43.65 -32.59 10.70
CA ASP A 189 -42.85 -31.53 11.26
C ASP A 189 -41.65 -31.17 10.38
N VAL A 190 -41.46 -29.90 10.12
CA VAL A 190 -40.30 -29.41 9.37
C VAL A 190 -39.21 -29.01 10.34
N THR A 191 -38.07 -29.70 10.27
CA THR A 191 -36.91 -29.43 11.12
C THR A 191 -35.88 -28.58 10.39
N THR A 192 -35.33 -27.56 11.04
CA THR A 192 -34.24 -26.76 10.56
C THR A 192 -33.24 -26.51 11.68
N THR A 193 -31.98 -26.22 11.33
CA THR A 193 -30.93 -25.92 12.31
C THR A 193 -30.60 -24.44 12.29
N LEU A 194 -30.52 -23.82 13.46
CA LEU A 194 -30.01 -22.47 13.68
C LEU A 194 -28.59 -22.56 14.21
N ASN A 195 -27.65 -21.95 13.49
CA ASN A 195 -26.26 -21.82 13.89
C ASN A 195 -26.02 -20.36 14.30
N PHE A 196 -25.48 -20.15 15.48
CA PHE A 196 -25.18 -18.82 15.99
C PHE A 196 -23.90 -18.83 16.83
N TYR A 197 -23.23 -17.68 16.90
CA TYR A 197 -21.98 -17.50 17.63
C TYR A 197 -22.20 -16.70 18.91
N ASP A 198 -21.46 -17.06 19.95
CA ASP A 198 -21.36 -16.26 21.16
C ASP A 198 -20.32 -15.14 21.03
N SER A 199 -20.17 -14.30 22.06
CA SER A 199 -19.18 -13.22 22.10
C SER A 199 -17.74 -13.71 22.14
N LEU A 200 -17.51 -14.99 22.44
CA LEU A 200 -16.20 -15.64 22.45
C LEU A 200 -15.90 -16.38 21.15
N GLY A 201 -16.87 -16.44 20.22
CA GLY A 201 -16.73 -17.10 18.92
C GLY A 201 -17.03 -18.60 18.92
N SER A 202 -17.59 -19.15 20.02
CA SER A 202 -18.04 -20.54 20.04
C SER A 202 -19.28 -20.72 19.19
N LEU A 203 -19.38 -21.83 18.45
CA LEU A 203 -20.52 -22.14 17.63
C LEU A 203 -21.59 -22.89 18.43
N TYR A 204 -22.77 -22.29 18.49
CA TYR A 204 -23.96 -22.94 19.00
C TYR A 204 -24.86 -23.38 17.85
N GLN A 205 -25.47 -24.53 18.01
CA GLN A 205 -26.42 -25.10 17.05
C GLN A 205 -27.68 -25.53 17.75
N ALA A 206 -28.81 -24.94 17.39
CA ALA A 206 -30.13 -25.31 17.88
C ALA A 206 -30.96 -25.94 16.77
N THR A 207 -31.68 -26.99 17.07
CA THR A 207 -32.66 -27.59 16.15
C THR A 207 -34.00 -26.96 16.42
N VAL A 208 -34.59 -26.34 15.40
CA VAL A 208 -35.93 -25.76 15.45
C VAL A 208 -36.89 -26.62 14.66
N VAL A 209 -38.00 -26.89 15.26
CA VAL A 209 -39.08 -27.71 14.68
C VAL A 209 -40.31 -26.83 14.45
N LEU A 210 -40.77 -26.78 13.20
CA LEU A 210 -41.97 -26.10 12.78
C LEU A 210 -43.10 -27.13 12.70
N HIS A 211 -44.07 -27.03 13.61
CA HIS A 211 -45.22 -27.92 13.68
C HIS A 211 -46.48 -27.21 13.19
N LYS A 212 -47.22 -27.82 12.28
CA LYS A 212 -48.47 -27.29 11.72
C LYS A 212 -49.62 -27.49 12.71
N GLU A 213 -50.09 -26.41 13.32
CA GLU A 213 -51.19 -26.45 14.28
C GLU A 213 -52.57 -26.58 13.62
N GLY A 214 -52.79 -25.85 12.52
CA GLY A 214 -54.05 -25.88 11.82
C GLY A 214 -54.27 -24.72 10.84
N GLN A 215 -55.47 -24.68 10.27
CA GLN A 215 -55.87 -23.64 9.34
C GLN A 215 -57.12 -22.94 9.85
N THR A 216 -57.10 -21.65 9.93
CA THR A 216 -58.28 -20.80 10.30
C THR A 216 -58.57 -19.84 9.14
N GLY A 217 -59.58 -20.13 8.34
CA GLY A 217 -59.86 -19.38 7.13
C GLY A 217 -58.77 -19.54 6.07
N ASN A 218 -58.09 -18.44 5.71
CA ASN A 218 -56.98 -18.44 4.78
C ASN A 218 -55.63 -18.50 5.47
N ASP A 219 -55.56 -18.52 6.79
CA ASP A 219 -54.32 -18.48 7.54
C ASP A 219 -53.99 -19.89 8.07
N VAL A 220 -52.75 -20.35 7.76
CA VAL A 220 -52.15 -21.59 8.26
C VAL A 220 -51.12 -21.22 9.31
N THR A 221 -51.32 -21.71 10.53
CA THR A 221 -50.46 -21.41 11.67
C THR A 221 -49.47 -22.56 11.93
N TYR A 222 -48.18 -22.19 12.09
CA TYR A 222 -47.13 -23.10 12.54
C TYR A 222 -46.64 -22.66 13.91
N SER A 223 -46.64 -23.58 14.87
CA SER A 223 -45.93 -23.38 16.14
C SER A 223 -44.46 -23.71 15.96
N ILE A 224 -43.62 -23.00 16.69
CA ILE A 224 -42.16 -23.14 16.61
C ILE A 224 -41.71 -23.65 17.96
N THR A 225 -41.09 -24.82 17.94
CA THR A 225 -40.45 -25.40 19.12
C THR A 225 -38.96 -25.59 18.85
N ALA A 226 -38.16 -25.22 19.80
CA ALA A 226 -36.73 -25.46 19.71
C ALA A 226 -36.34 -26.64 20.61
N SER A 227 -35.53 -27.54 20.07
CA SER A 227 -34.97 -28.63 20.84
C SER A 227 -33.62 -28.22 21.45
N SER A 228 -32.89 -29.17 22.00
CA SER A 228 -31.62 -28.96 22.67
C SER A 228 -30.62 -28.12 21.84
N ILE A 229 -29.92 -27.21 22.51
CA ILE A 229 -28.77 -26.49 21.95
C ILE A 229 -27.52 -27.34 22.15
N THR A 230 -26.68 -27.40 21.12
CA THR A 230 -25.34 -28.00 21.19
C THR A 230 -24.30 -26.90 21.01
N LYS A 231 -23.22 -26.97 21.78
CA LYS A 231 -22.05 -26.12 21.67
C LYS A 231 -20.87 -26.93 21.14
N ASP A 232 -20.32 -26.54 20.00
CA ASP A 232 -19.21 -27.29 19.35
C ASP A 232 -19.45 -28.80 19.22
N GLY A 233 -20.72 -29.19 19.06
CA GLY A 233 -21.15 -30.59 18.94
C GLY A 233 -21.49 -31.31 20.27
N GLU A 234 -21.27 -30.69 21.42
CA GLU A 234 -21.66 -31.21 22.73
C GLU A 234 -22.99 -30.63 23.19
N LYS A 235 -23.84 -31.46 23.82
CA LYS A 235 -25.13 -30.99 24.35
C LYS A 235 -24.90 -30.01 25.51
N THR A 236 -25.63 -28.90 25.48
CA THR A 236 -25.70 -27.94 26.58
C THR A 236 -27.06 -28.06 27.29
N ASP A 237 -27.12 -27.56 28.52
CA ASP A 237 -28.38 -27.49 29.27
C ASP A 237 -29.21 -26.23 28.86
N LEU A 238 -28.72 -25.44 27.87
CA LEU A 238 -29.41 -24.29 27.36
C LEU A 238 -30.62 -24.67 26.54
N THR A 239 -31.69 -23.90 26.67
CA THR A 239 -32.92 -24.08 25.92
C THR A 239 -33.25 -22.82 25.13
N LEU A 240 -33.82 -22.99 23.95
CA LEU A 240 -34.28 -21.88 23.11
C LEU A 240 -35.81 -21.85 23.19
N THR A 241 -36.37 -20.74 23.63
CA THR A 241 -37.83 -20.57 23.77
C THR A 241 -38.31 -19.43 22.88
N THR A 242 -39.54 -19.60 22.34
CA THR A 242 -40.24 -18.53 21.63
C THR A 242 -41.72 -18.65 21.90
N SER A 243 -42.38 -17.53 22.01
CA SER A 243 -43.85 -17.45 22.12
C SER A 243 -44.53 -17.14 20.81
N ASN A 244 -43.75 -16.89 19.75
CA ASN A 244 -44.28 -16.45 18.47
C ASN A 244 -44.65 -17.64 17.58
N THR A 245 -45.66 -17.47 16.74
CA THR A 245 -46.12 -18.43 15.74
C THR A 245 -45.91 -17.85 14.35
N LEU A 246 -45.57 -18.70 13.38
CA LEU A 246 -45.45 -18.30 11.98
C LEU A 246 -46.74 -18.56 11.25
N VAL A 247 -47.29 -17.52 10.62
CA VAL A 247 -48.57 -17.59 9.91
C VAL A 247 -48.37 -17.40 8.42
N PHE A 248 -48.91 -18.33 7.62
CA PHE A 248 -48.88 -18.28 6.16
C PHE A 248 -50.29 -18.11 5.60
N ASN A 249 -50.37 -17.35 4.52
CA ASN A 249 -51.61 -17.27 3.75
C ASN A 249 -51.71 -18.49 2.81
N SER A 250 -52.78 -19.32 2.97
CA SER A 250 -52.96 -20.56 2.20
C SER A 250 -53.17 -20.35 0.71
N VAL A 251 -53.55 -19.14 0.28
CA VAL A 251 -53.80 -18.79 -1.14
C VAL A 251 -52.52 -18.30 -1.82
N THR A 252 -51.71 -17.47 -1.14
CA THR A 252 -50.48 -16.89 -1.70
C THR A 252 -49.26 -17.69 -1.35
N GLY A 253 -49.27 -18.51 -0.30
CA GLY A 253 -48.12 -19.21 0.23
C GLY A 253 -47.09 -18.31 0.89
N LEU A 254 -47.39 -17.03 1.08
CA LEU A 254 -46.44 -16.08 1.69
C LEU A 254 -46.68 -15.99 3.20
N SER A 255 -45.61 -15.75 3.95
CA SER A 255 -45.67 -15.44 5.37
C SER A 255 -46.33 -14.08 5.61
N ASN A 256 -47.02 -13.93 6.72
CA ASN A 256 -47.56 -12.62 7.14
C ASN A 256 -46.37 -11.78 7.67
N GLU A 257 -46.11 -10.64 7.02
CA GLU A 257 -44.95 -9.77 7.35
C GLU A 257 -44.98 -9.30 8.83
N ALA A 258 -46.17 -9.15 9.43
CA ALA A 258 -46.29 -8.75 10.82
C ALA A 258 -45.73 -9.78 11.84
N ASN A 259 -45.63 -11.05 11.45
CA ASN A 259 -45.17 -12.15 12.29
C ASN A 259 -43.91 -12.84 11.71
N ALA A 260 -43.23 -12.20 10.81
CA ALA A 260 -42.07 -12.78 10.14
C ALA A 260 -40.76 -12.69 10.98
N ASN A 261 -40.65 -11.70 11.85
CA ASN A 261 -39.52 -11.54 12.77
C ASN A 261 -39.86 -12.24 14.09
N ILE A 262 -39.17 -13.35 14.33
CA ILE A 262 -39.39 -14.20 15.51
C ILE A 262 -38.23 -13.99 16.48
N GLU A 263 -38.58 -13.66 17.71
CA GLU A 263 -37.63 -13.53 18.79
C GLU A 263 -37.50 -14.86 19.55
N PHE A 264 -36.29 -15.34 19.64
CA PHE A 264 -35.92 -16.50 20.44
C PHE A 264 -35.17 -16.03 21.67
N THR A 265 -35.61 -16.43 22.84
CA THR A 265 -34.91 -16.20 24.10
C THR A 265 -34.12 -17.44 24.46
N VAL A 266 -32.85 -17.28 24.75
CA VAL A 266 -31.98 -18.34 25.26
C VAL A 266 -32.09 -18.35 26.77
N GLU A 267 -32.44 -19.50 27.34
CA GLU A 267 -32.61 -19.69 28.78
C GLU A 267 -31.67 -20.79 29.29
N SER A 268 -31.19 -20.65 30.50
CA SER A 268 -30.41 -21.65 31.22
C SER A 268 -31.19 -22.11 32.47
N PRO A 269 -31.19 -23.42 32.80
CA PRO A 269 -31.74 -23.88 34.05
C PRO A 269 -30.96 -23.41 35.28
N THR A 270 -29.73 -22.92 35.07
CA THR A 270 -28.85 -22.41 36.13
C THR A 270 -28.99 -20.91 36.22
N ALA A 271 -29.43 -20.39 37.37
CA ALA A 271 -29.53 -18.94 37.58
C ALA A 271 -28.13 -18.29 37.49
N ASN A 272 -28.00 -17.20 36.70
CA ASN A 272 -26.76 -16.48 36.44
C ASN A 272 -25.69 -17.34 35.74
N ASP A 273 -26.06 -18.11 34.73
CA ASP A 273 -25.11 -18.82 33.90
C ASP A 273 -24.29 -17.81 33.07
N PRO A 274 -22.95 -17.72 33.24
CA PRO A 274 -22.14 -16.80 32.48
C PRO A 274 -22.14 -17.06 30.97
N GLN A 275 -22.61 -18.22 30.51
CA GLN A 275 -22.75 -18.49 29.08
C GLN A 275 -23.87 -17.67 28.44
N LEU A 276 -24.93 -17.32 29.21
CA LEU A 276 -26.04 -16.51 28.70
C LEU A 276 -25.58 -15.10 28.32
N ASP A 277 -24.69 -14.49 29.10
CA ASP A 277 -24.21 -13.12 28.85
C ASP A 277 -23.44 -13.00 27.51
N ASN A 278 -23.01 -14.11 26.96
CA ASN A 278 -22.26 -14.18 25.71
C ASN A 278 -23.15 -14.39 24.47
N ILE A 279 -24.43 -14.73 24.66
CA ILE A 279 -25.35 -15.10 23.56
C ILE A 279 -26.41 -14.01 23.35
N GLY A 280 -26.75 -13.75 22.09
CA GLY A 280 -27.80 -12.82 21.71
C GLY A 280 -27.50 -11.36 22.03
N ALA A 281 -28.56 -10.53 22.15
CA ALA A 281 -28.43 -9.14 22.51
C ALA A 281 -28.08 -8.95 23.99
N GLU A 282 -27.22 -8.00 24.29
CA GLU A 282 -26.73 -7.75 25.65
C GLU A 282 -27.84 -7.50 26.67
N GLY A 283 -27.84 -8.25 27.74
CA GLY A 283 -28.82 -8.14 28.85
C GLY A 283 -30.21 -8.68 28.57
N THR A 284 -30.50 -9.17 27.35
CA THR A 284 -31.81 -9.73 27.00
C THR A 284 -31.73 -11.17 26.50
N HIS A 285 -30.57 -11.64 26.08
CA HIS A 285 -30.31 -12.97 25.55
C HIS A 285 -31.24 -13.35 24.38
N ILE A 286 -31.67 -12.32 23.58
CA ILE A 286 -32.62 -12.48 22.49
C ILE A 286 -31.86 -12.60 21.18
N LEU A 287 -32.23 -13.61 20.40
CA LEU A 287 -31.82 -13.85 19.04
C LEU A 287 -33.00 -13.58 18.11
N THR A 288 -32.91 -12.58 17.25
CA THR A 288 -33.94 -12.24 16.29
C THR A 288 -33.75 -13.06 15.01
N VAL A 289 -34.80 -13.77 14.57
CA VAL A 289 -34.75 -14.57 13.34
C VAL A 289 -35.82 -14.03 12.37
N ASP A 290 -35.36 -13.50 11.24
CA ASP A 290 -36.23 -13.09 10.15
C ASP A 290 -36.61 -14.33 9.30
N MET A 291 -37.89 -14.66 9.32
CA MET A 291 -38.51 -15.77 8.58
C MET A 291 -39.34 -15.28 7.39
N SER A 292 -39.30 -14.02 7.02
CA SER A 292 -40.03 -13.44 5.89
C SER A 292 -39.75 -14.11 4.54
N GLY A 293 -38.54 -14.67 4.42
CA GLY A 293 -38.07 -15.42 3.24
C GLY A 293 -38.63 -16.84 3.12
N ILE A 294 -39.37 -17.35 4.12
CA ILE A 294 -39.99 -18.69 4.06
C ILE A 294 -41.35 -18.61 3.34
N LYS A 295 -41.57 -19.54 2.42
CA LYS A 295 -42.80 -19.71 1.64
C LYS A 295 -43.44 -21.06 1.92
N MET A 296 -44.74 -21.17 1.75
CA MET A 296 -45.50 -22.40 1.88
C MET A 296 -46.07 -22.79 0.50
N LEU A 297 -45.27 -23.58 -0.25
CA LEU A 297 -45.65 -24.01 -1.61
C LEU A 297 -45.70 -25.55 -1.68
N ALA A 298 -46.39 -26.08 -2.67
CA ALA A 298 -46.49 -27.53 -2.90
C ALA A 298 -45.24 -28.11 -3.55
N ASP A 299 -44.11 -27.89 -2.92
CA ASP A 299 -42.78 -28.41 -3.30
C ASP A 299 -42.03 -28.87 -2.05
N LYS A 300 -40.98 -29.62 -2.23
CA LYS A 300 -40.15 -30.20 -1.15
C LYS A 300 -39.75 -29.16 -0.12
N SER A 301 -39.88 -29.48 1.15
CA SER A 301 -39.46 -28.63 2.26
C SER A 301 -37.91 -28.47 2.25
N SER A 302 -37.46 -27.22 2.23
CA SER A 302 -36.06 -26.88 2.25
C SER A 302 -35.85 -25.47 2.83
N ILE A 303 -35.29 -25.38 4.01
CA ILE A 303 -35.00 -24.10 4.69
C ILE A 303 -33.52 -23.93 4.81
N LYS A 304 -32.99 -22.75 4.46
CA LYS A 304 -31.58 -22.36 4.55
C LYS A 304 -31.43 -21.14 5.43
N GLN A 305 -30.39 -21.17 6.23
CA GLN A 305 -29.99 -20.06 7.09
C GLN A 305 -28.99 -19.15 6.37
N THR A 306 -29.14 -17.84 6.61
CA THR A 306 -28.15 -16.81 6.31
C THR A 306 -27.85 -16.06 7.61
N TYR A 307 -26.57 -15.82 7.88
CA TYR A 307 -26.15 -15.04 9.05
C TYR A 307 -26.50 -13.55 8.85
N GLY A 308 -27.11 -12.97 9.87
CA GLY A 308 -27.55 -11.57 9.88
C GLY A 308 -28.95 -11.35 9.34
N ILE A 309 -29.50 -10.19 9.69
CA ILE A 309 -30.77 -9.68 9.18
C ILE A 309 -30.44 -8.62 8.14
N LYS A 310 -31.14 -8.64 7.01
CA LYS A 310 -30.95 -7.69 5.94
C LYS A 310 -31.46 -6.31 6.35
N ASP A 311 -30.56 -5.33 6.46
CA ASP A 311 -30.92 -3.94 6.69
C ASP A 311 -31.62 -3.36 5.46
N ALA A 312 -32.83 -2.81 5.68
CA ALA A 312 -33.65 -2.22 4.62
C ALA A 312 -32.99 -0.99 3.96
N THR A 313 -32.10 -0.28 4.66
CA THR A 313 -31.49 0.95 4.20
C THR A 313 -30.22 0.69 3.39
N THR A 314 -29.35 -0.16 3.91
CA THR A 314 -28.05 -0.46 3.31
C THR A 314 -28.04 -1.71 2.43
N GLY A 315 -29.03 -2.60 2.61
CA GLY A 315 -29.12 -3.89 1.95
C GLY A 315 -28.10 -4.93 2.44
N ASN A 316 -27.28 -4.58 3.42
CA ASN A 316 -26.27 -5.47 4.03
C ASN A 316 -26.89 -6.32 5.13
N TYR A 317 -26.30 -7.49 5.39
CA TYR A 317 -26.67 -8.32 6.53
C TYR A 317 -25.93 -7.84 7.77
N ILE A 318 -26.65 -7.57 8.84
CA ILE A 318 -26.12 -7.09 10.13
C ILE A 318 -26.50 -8.08 11.25
N GLY A 319 -25.65 -8.14 12.29
CA GLY A 319 -25.91 -8.98 13.47
C GLY A 319 -25.68 -10.48 13.26
N GLY A 320 -25.05 -10.90 12.15
CA GLY A 320 -24.86 -12.32 11.80
C GLY A 320 -23.90 -13.09 12.70
N GLY A 321 -23.08 -12.39 13.49
CA GLY A 321 -22.05 -13.01 14.32
C GLY A 321 -20.92 -13.61 13.50
N LYS A 322 -19.77 -13.80 14.13
CA LYS A 322 -18.58 -14.38 13.49
C LYS A 322 -17.71 -15.10 14.50
N ALA A 323 -17.11 -16.19 14.07
CA ALA A 323 -16.05 -16.84 14.84
C ALA A 323 -14.77 -16.01 14.88
N VAL A 324 -13.86 -16.36 15.77
CA VAL A 324 -12.49 -15.83 15.75
C VAL A 324 -11.87 -16.09 14.38
N GLY A 325 -11.40 -15.05 13.71
CA GLY A 325 -10.69 -15.17 12.45
C GLY A 325 -9.18 -15.18 12.66
N THR A 326 -8.48 -16.09 12.02
CA THR A 326 -7.01 -16.07 11.90
C THR A 326 -6.63 -15.50 10.55
N MET A 327 -5.59 -14.65 10.50
CA MET A 327 -5.13 -14.09 9.24
C MET A 327 -4.61 -15.18 8.31
N THR A 328 -5.16 -15.23 7.08
CA THR A 328 -4.78 -16.19 6.04
C THR A 328 -3.86 -15.59 4.99
N SER A 329 -4.07 -14.32 4.65
CA SER A 329 -3.28 -13.59 3.66
C SER A 329 -3.40 -12.10 3.85
N TYR A 330 -2.49 -11.35 3.26
CA TYR A 330 -2.56 -9.90 3.15
C TYR A 330 -2.28 -9.45 1.71
N GLY A 331 -2.77 -8.28 1.36
CA GLY A 331 -2.52 -7.66 0.06
C GLY A 331 -2.43 -6.15 0.20
N ILE A 332 -1.71 -5.51 -0.71
CA ILE A 332 -1.54 -4.05 -0.73
C ILE A 332 -2.28 -3.52 -1.96
N ASP A 333 -3.19 -2.57 -1.73
CA ASP A 333 -3.97 -1.97 -2.80
C ASP A 333 -3.23 -0.80 -3.49
N THR A 334 -3.83 -0.24 -4.54
CA THR A 334 -3.26 0.88 -5.30
C THR A 334 -3.16 2.19 -4.51
N MET A 335 -3.82 2.29 -3.37
CA MET A 335 -3.74 3.43 -2.44
C MET A 335 -2.72 3.19 -1.32
N GLY A 336 -2.00 2.06 -1.35
CA GLY A 336 -1.06 1.69 -0.32
C GLY A 336 -1.70 1.18 0.97
N ARG A 337 -3.00 0.84 0.96
CA ARG A 337 -3.66 0.23 2.11
C ARG A 337 -3.31 -1.24 2.16
N ILE A 338 -2.97 -1.70 3.33
CA ILE A 338 -2.65 -3.09 3.59
C ILE A 338 -3.92 -3.75 4.12
N ASN A 339 -4.52 -4.62 3.31
CA ASN A 339 -5.74 -5.34 3.64
C ASN A 339 -5.40 -6.77 4.01
N ALA A 340 -5.80 -7.21 5.19
CA ALA A 340 -5.65 -8.58 5.66
C ALA A 340 -6.97 -9.34 5.48
N SER A 341 -6.89 -10.57 4.97
CA SER A 341 -8.01 -11.49 4.85
C SER A 341 -7.94 -12.54 5.94
N TYR A 342 -9.06 -12.82 6.59
CA TYR A 342 -9.16 -13.73 7.73
C TYR A 342 -9.97 -14.97 7.40
N SER A 343 -9.75 -16.05 8.18
CA SER A 343 -10.40 -17.35 7.99
C SER A 343 -11.93 -17.29 8.17
N ASN A 344 -12.44 -16.28 8.87
CA ASN A 344 -13.88 -16.05 9.05
C ASN A 344 -14.53 -15.26 7.90
N GLY A 345 -13.76 -14.92 6.84
CA GLY A 345 -14.20 -14.16 5.68
C GLY A 345 -14.10 -12.64 5.84
N ASP A 346 -13.62 -12.15 6.98
CA ASP A 346 -13.39 -10.73 7.18
C ASP A 346 -12.20 -10.24 6.35
N VAL A 347 -12.33 -9.01 5.87
CA VAL A 347 -11.22 -8.25 5.27
C VAL A 347 -11.08 -6.94 6.03
N LYS A 348 -9.95 -6.76 6.71
CA LYS A 348 -9.68 -5.55 7.49
C LYS A 348 -8.43 -4.85 6.98
N THR A 349 -8.48 -3.52 6.90
CA THR A 349 -7.30 -2.71 6.66
C THR A 349 -6.49 -2.64 7.94
N ILE A 350 -5.22 -3.03 7.89
CA ILE A 350 -4.31 -3.07 9.05
C ILE A 350 -3.33 -1.90 9.10
N GLY A 351 -3.18 -1.20 7.98
CA GLY A 351 -2.34 0.00 7.87
C GLY A 351 -2.36 0.59 6.48
N GLN A 352 -1.71 1.73 6.32
CA GLN A 352 -1.50 2.37 5.02
C GLN A 352 -0.07 2.87 4.90
N ILE A 353 0.57 2.59 3.79
CA ILE A 353 1.90 3.08 3.47
C ILE A 353 1.81 4.59 3.21
N ALA A 354 2.57 5.37 3.98
CA ALA A 354 2.71 6.79 3.77
C ALA A 354 3.84 7.08 2.79
N VAL A 355 3.65 8.07 1.94
CA VAL A 355 4.66 8.56 1.00
C VAL A 355 4.96 10.02 1.28
N THR A 356 6.06 10.51 0.76
CA THR A 356 6.39 11.93 0.80
C THR A 356 6.78 12.44 -0.58
N GLU A 357 6.51 13.70 -0.83
CA GLU A 357 6.90 14.39 -2.05
C GLU A 357 7.68 15.65 -1.68
N PHE A 358 8.82 15.84 -2.30
CA PHE A 358 9.69 16.99 -2.08
C PHE A 358 9.49 18.04 -3.17
N THR A 359 9.56 19.31 -2.79
CA THR A 359 9.48 20.43 -3.72
C THR A 359 10.64 20.41 -4.72
N ASN A 360 11.83 20.00 -4.26
CA ASN A 360 13.01 19.81 -5.08
C ASN A 360 13.65 18.44 -4.83
N PRO A 361 13.20 17.39 -5.54
CA PRO A 361 13.77 16.04 -5.36
C PRO A 361 15.25 15.94 -5.71
N GLY A 362 15.74 16.79 -6.63
CA GLY A 362 17.17 16.84 -6.99
C GLY A 362 18.08 17.36 -5.87
N GLY A 363 17.51 18.00 -4.85
CA GLY A 363 18.23 18.46 -3.66
C GLY A 363 18.44 17.41 -2.58
N LEU A 364 17.89 16.20 -2.74
CA LEU A 364 18.08 15.10 -1.80
C LEU A 364 19.51 14.57 -1.87
N GLU A 365 20.11 14.26 -0.72
CA GLU A 365 21.44 13.67 -0.62
C GLU A 365 21.37 12.14 -0.60
N LYS A 366 22.19 11.47 -1.42
CA LYS A 366 22.31 10.01 -1.42
C LYS A 366 23.17 9.57 -0.23
N VAL A 367 22.62 8.76 0.65
CA VAL A 367 23.32 8.22 1.84
C VAL A 367 23.95 6.86 1.55
N GLY A 368 23.50 6.16 0.52
CA GLY A 368 23.85 4.78 0.18
C GLY A 368 22.62 3.87 0.23
N GLU A 369 22.74 2.62 -0.24
CA GLU A 369 21.67 1.60 -0.19
C GLU A 369 20.31 2.06 -0.76
N ASN A 370 20.36 2.93 -1.79
CA ASN A 370 19.19 3.59 -2.39
C ASN A 370 18.37 4.47 -1.42
N LEU A 371 18.99 4.89 -0.31
CA LEU A 371 18.42 5.81 0.66
C LEU A 371 18.82 7.26 0.35
N TYR A 372 17.88 8.15 0.58
CA TYR A 372 18.02 9.59 0.41
C TYR A 372 17.72 10.30 1.73
N ALA A 373 18.53 11.30 2.07
CA ALA A 373 18.30 12.20 3.20
C ALA A 373 17.76 13.54 2.71
N ALA A 374 16.85 14.13 3.47
CA ALA A 374 16.38 15.49 3.22
C ALA A 374 17.50 16.50 3.51
N THR A 375 17.57 17.55 2.68
CA THR A 375 18.49 18.66 2.85
C THR A 375 17.73 19.99 2.90
N LEU A 376 18.39 21.05 3.30
CA LEU A 376 17.81 22.40 3.31
C LEU A 376 17.27 22.83 1.94
N ASN A 377 17.79 22.26 0.85
CA ASN A 377 17.38 22.61 -0.53
C ASN A 377 16.32 21.66 -1.11
N SER A 378 16.06 20.51 -0.48
CA SER A 378 15.00 19.58 -0.90
C SER A 378 13.62 19.98 -0.35
N GLY A 379 13.57 20.67 0.77
CA GLY A 379 12.44 20.87 1.65
C GLY A 379 12.47 19.91 2.83
N GLU A 380 11.84 20.30 3.92
CA GLU A 380 11.78 19.50 5.15
C GLU A 380 10.63 18.51 5.09
N PHE A 381 10.79 17.38 5.78
CA PHE A 381 9.74 16.40 5.98
C PHE A 381 8.97 16.73 7.26
N ASP A 382 7.65 16.80 7.19
CA ASP A 382 6.75 17.20 8.27
C ASP A 382 6.52 16.13 9.35
N GLY A 383 7.00 14.90 9.13
CA GLY A 383 6.79 13.77 10.03
C GLY A 383 5.43 13.06 9.88
N ILE A 384 4.56 13.55 9.00
CA ILE A 384 3.21 13.01 8.80
C ILE A 384 3.12 12.17 7.53
N GLY A 385 3.77 12.65 6.45
CA GLY A 385 3.66 12.05 5.12
C GLY A 385 2.36 12.41 4.41
N LYS A 386 2.19 11.85 3.21
CA LYS A 386 1.03 12.09 2.35
C LYS A 386 0.44 10.76 1.89
N ASP A 387 -0.86 10.77 1.63
CA ASP A 387 -1.52 9.68 0.92
C ASP A 387 -1.08 9.72 -0.55
N ILE A 388 -0.82 8.54 -1.13
CA ILE A 388 -0.42 8.44 -2.54
C ILE A 388 -1.47 9.04 -3.48
N SER A 389 -2.76 8.94 -3.14
CA SER A 389 -3.83 9.54 -3.94
C SER A 389 -3.77 11.07 -3.99
N ALA A 390 -3.27 11.71 -2.93
CA ALA A 390 -3.07 13.17 -2.89
C ALA A 390 -1.95 13.63 -3.85
N THR A 391 -0.99 12.75 -4.16
CA THR A 391 0.10 13.02 -5.10
C THR A 391 -0.23 12.66 -6.56
N LYS A 392 -1.47 12.20 -6.82
CA LYS A 392 -1.94 11.68 -8.13
C LYS A 392 -1.20 10.42 -8.61
N GLY A 393 -0.39 9.82 -7.75
CA GLY A 393 0.31 8.58 -8.00
C GLY A 393 -0.51 7.34 -7.61
N LYS A 394 0.08 6.18 -7.85
CA LYS A 394 -0.45 4.88 -7.45
C LYS A 394 0.69 4.00 -6.96
N ILE A 395 0.42 3.15 -5.99
CA ILE A 395 1.30 2.06 -5.60
C ILE A 395 0.86 0.82 -6.37
N GLN A 396 1.82 0.13 -6.98
CA GLN A 396 1.59 -1.16 -7.62
C GLN A 396 2.30 -2.24 -6.80
N SER A 397 1.56 -3.24 -6.38
CA SER A 397 2.09 -4.43 -5.71
C SER A 397 2.50 -5.48 -6.73
N GLY A 398 3.51 -6.29 -6.41
CA GLY A 398 4.04 -7.34 -7.28
C GLY A 398 4.94 -6.83 -8.40
N VAL A 399 5.42 -5.58 -8.33
CA VAL A 399 6.31 -4.97 -9.31
C VAL A 399 7.39 -4.13 -8.62
N LEU A 400 8.56 -4.01 -9.26
CA LEU A 400 9.65 -3.13 -8.82
C LEU A 400 9.93 -2.07 -9.89
N GLU A 401 10.34 -0.90 -9.47
CA GLU A 401 10.87 0.13 -10.35
C GLU A 401 12.32 -0.18 -10.69
N MET A 402 12.65 -0.33 -11.97
CA MET A 402 14.00 -0.53 -12.45
C MET A 402 14.77 0.79 -12.56
N SER A 403 16.06 0.70 -12.78
CA SER A 403 16.89 1.86 -13.09
C SER A 403 16.38 2.62 -14.34
N ASN A 404 16.46 3.94 -14.34
CA ASN A 404 16.15 4.78 -15.49
C ASN A 404 17.36 5.03 -16.42
N VAL A 405 18.41 4.19 -16.32
CA VAL A 405 19.62 4.29 -17.14
C VAL A 405 19.40 3.69 -18.53
N ASP A 406 19.67 4.47 -19.58
CA ASP A 406 19.76 3.99 -20.95
C ASP A 406 21.18 3.61 -21.29
N LEU A 407 21.47 2.30 -21.37
CA LEU A 407 22.79 1.78 -21.70
C LEU A 407 23.32 2.26 -23.05
N ALA A 408 22.45 2.37 -24.07
CA ALA A 408 22.88 2.76 -25.41
C ALA A 408 23.36 4.22 -25.42
N GLN A 409 22.66 5.07 -24.72
CA GLN A 409 23.01 6.48 -24.56
C GLN A 409 24.29 6.63 -23.69
N GLU A 410 24.42 5.87 -22.60
CA GLU A 410 25.59 5.93 -21.72
C GLU A 410 26.87 5.43 -22.45
N PHE A 411 26.80 4.33 -23.22
CA PHE A 411 27.94 3.88 -24.02
C PHE A 411 28.34 4.90 -25.09
N THR A 412 27.37 5.51 -25.78
CA THR A 412 27.65 6.56 -26.77
C THR A 412 28.33 7.76 -26.11
N THR A 413 27.83 8.16 -24.94
CA THR A 413 28.39 9.28 -24.16
C THR A 413 29.79 8.93 -23.65
N MET A 414 30.02 7.69 -23.23
CA MET A 414 31.34 7.20 -22.82
C MET A 414 32.35 7.29 -23.96
N ILE A 415 32.01 6.80 -25.18
CA ILE A 415 32.88 6.86 -26.35
C ILE A 415 33.29 8.30 -26.69
N THR A 416 32.29 9.23 -26.69
CA THR A 416 32.54 10.63 -26.99
C THR A 416 33.40 11.29 -25.89
N THR A 417 33.18 10.95 -24.62
CA THR A 417 33.97 11.44 -23.48
C THR A 417 35.40 10.92 -23.52
N GLN A 418 35.63 9.62 -23.84
CA GLN A 418 36.96 9.03 -24.05
C GLN A 418 37.71 9.71 -25.19
N ARG A 419 37.01 10.00 -26.30
CA ARG A 419 37.64 10.75 -27.42
C ARG A 419 38.03 12.17 -26.99
N GLY A 420 37.20 12.87 -26.22
CA GLY A 420 37.50 14.17 -25.63
C GLY A 420 38.72 14.12 -24.69
N TYR A 421 38.78 13.10 -23.84
CA TYR A 421 39.91 12.86 -22.95
C TYR A 421 41.23 12.65 -23.75
N GLN A 422 41.22 11.77 -24.78
CA GLN A 422 42.37 11.52 -25.66
C GLN A 422 42.80 12.78 -26.40
N ALA A 423 41.85 13.60 -26.87
CA ALA A 423 42.17 14.87 -27.55
C ALA A 423 42.89 15.85 -26.62
N ASN A 424 42.40 15.99 -25.37
CA ASN A 424 43.07 16.87 -24.37
C ASN A 424 44.44 16.33 -23.97
N SER A 425 44.62 15.01 -23.86
CA SER A 425 45.92 14.38 -23.61
C SER A 425 46.93 14.68 -24.72
N ARG A 426 46.48 14.63 -26.00
CA ARG A 426 47.33 14.98 -27.14
C ARG A 426 47.77 16.46 -27.15
N ILE A 427 46.89 17.40 -26.71
CA ILE A 427 47.26 18.80 -26.57
C ILE A 427 48.42 18.96 -25.58
N ILE A 428 48.42 18.21 -24.49
CA ILE A 428 49.52 18.25 -23.51
C ILE A 428 50.80 17.73 -24.10
N THR A 429 50.78 16.56 -24.76
CA THR A 429 52.01 15.99 -25.38
C THR A 429 52.56 16.86 -26.48
N VAL A 430 51.74 17.44 -27.34
CA VAL A 430 52.17 18.39 -28.39
C VAL A 430 52.73 19.68 -27.78
N SER A 431 52.14 20.18 -26.70
CA SER A 431 52.63 21.37 -26.01
C SER A 431 53.98 21.10 -25.32
N ASP A 432 54.18 19.91 -24.77
CA ASP A 432 55.44 19.48 -24.15
C ASP A 432 56.56 19.34 -25.19
N THR A 433 56.32 18.68 -26.31
CA THR A 433 57.29 18.58 -27.42
C THR A 433 57.65 19.96 -27.98
N CYS A 434 56.72 20.88 -28.10
CA CYS A 434 56.99 22.27 -28.51
C CYS A 434 57.86 23.02 -27.50
N LEU A 435 57.65 22.81 -26.20
CA LEU A 435 58.48 23.39 -25.13
C LEU A 435 59.91 22.85 -25.14
N LEU A 436 60.07 21.56 -25.33
CA LEU A 436 61.36 20.91 -25.47
C LEU A 436 62.16 21.45 -26.66
N TYR A 437 61.50 21.68 -27.79
CA TYR A 437 62.14 22.18 -29.01
C TYR A 437 62.52 23.69 -28.94
N THR A 438 61.79 24.47 -28.10
CA THR A 438 62.04 25.90 -27.90
C THR A 438 62.97 26.18 -26.72
N SER A 439 63.28 25.18 -25.89
CA SER A 439 64.32 25.29 -24.84
C SER A 439 65.69 25.29 -25.49
N PRO A 440 66.57 26.35 -25.31
CA PRO A 440 67.87 26.33 -25.82
C PRO A 440 68.59 25.12 -25.19
N SER A 441 69.13 24.22 -26.03
CA SER A 441 70.05 23.17 -25.58
C SER A 441 71.19 23.85 -24.78
N PRO A 442 71.49 23.34 -23.57
CA PRO A 442 72.74 23.78 -22.93
C PRO A 442 73.86 23.20 -23.78
N ARG A 443 74.35 23.99 -24.69
CA ARG A 443 75.69 23.76 -25.27
C ARG A 443 76.67 24.61 -24.48
N ASP A 444 77.50 23.93 -23.86
CA ASP A 444 78.86 24.24 -23.30
C ASP A 444 79.23 25.72 -23.23
#